data_0a4269193ee97bdecc2103d3fdff5a43
#
_entry.id   0a4269193ee97bdecc2103d3fdff5a43
#
_cell.length_a   1.000
_cell.length_b   1.000
_cell.length_c   1.000
_cell.angle_alpha   90.00
_cell.angle_beta   90.00
_cell.angle_gamma   90.00
#
_symmetry.space_group_name_H-M   'P 1'
#
loop_
_entity.id
_entity.type
_entity.pdbx_description
1 polymer ?
#
loop_
_entity_poly.entity_id
_entity_poly.type
_entity_poly.pdbx_seq_one_letter_code
_entity_poly.pdbx_strand_id
1 'polypeptide(L)'
;GLGVVAVTYGAGALNVVNAVASAYAECSPLVILAGCPGEVEAHSGLVLHHQVRSIDSQLRIFSEITCDQVRLSNADTAPEDIARVLRNCREYSQPVLIEIPRDMTLAPMREVPVLAPRSFNQEAVNEAADEWLARIHAAKNPVMVVDVEVRRFGVEARVAELARRLQLPVLTTFMGRGLLAEDGVDLHGTYLGVAGAPETTALLDESDLPVMLGAILSDSNFGVSAQRMDFRRALIAAHREVRVGHHVYHDIPLAALVEALLERIPPQRTGTPRALPPQPDYPRGLVADDTPLCAGDLSRALND
;
A
#
# COMPACT_ATOMS: atom_id res chain seq x y z
N GLY A 1 -8.13 7.10 -1.42
CA GLY A 1 -8.19 8.36 -2.16
C GLY A 1 -6.82 8.78 -2.66
N LEU A 2 -6.76 9.77 -3.55
CA LEU A 2 -5.52 10.35 -4.06
C LEU A 2 -5.28 11.71 -3.38
N GLY A 3 -4.17 11.85 -2.65
CA GLY A 3 -3.75 13.12 -2.06
C GLY A 3 -3.14 14.04 -3.13
N VAL A 4 -3.35 15.35 -3.00
CA VAL A 4 -2.70 16.35 -3.85
C VAL A 4 -2.20 17.51 -2.98
N VAL A 5 -0.97 17.93 -3.19
CA VAL A 5 -0.38 19.10 -2.53
C VAL A 5 0.27 20.01 -3.56
N ALA A 6 0.02 21.29 -3.44
CA ALA A 6 0.64 22.33 -4.29
C ALA A 6 1.59 23.19 -3.44
N VAL A 7 2.82 23.37 -3.93
CA VAL A 7 3.89 24.08 -3.21
C VAL A 7 4.67 25.00 -4.16
N THR A 8 5.27 26.05 -3.60
CA THR A 8 6.25 26.83 -4.36
C THR A 8 7.56 26.04 -4.51
N TYR A 9 8.40 26.44 -5.46
CA TYR A 9 9.66 25.71 -5.75
C TYR A 9 10.73 25.86 -4.65
N GLY A 10 11.75 25.01 -4.76
CA GLY A 10 12.97 25.05 -3.95
C GLY A 10 12.66 24.88 -2.46
N ALA A 11 13.04 25.83 -1.63
CA ALA A 11 12.85 25.78 -0.19
C ALA A 11 11.38 25.56 0.20
N GLY A 12 10.42 26.03 -0.58
CA GLY A 12 9.00 25.77 -0.37
C GLY A 12 8.63 24.31 -0.54
N ALA A 13 9.03 23.69 -1.64
CA ALA A 13 8.78 22.28 -1.91
C ALA A 13 9.48 21.35 -0.90
N LEU A 14 10.67 21.72 -0.43
CA LEU A 14 11.42 20.93 0.54
C LEU A 14 10.73 20.83 1.92
N ASN A 15 9.77 21.69 2.24
CA ASN A 15 8.98 21.57 3.45
C ASN A 15 8.10 20.30 3.49
N VAL A 16 7.77 19.70 2.34
CA VAL A 16 6.93 18.49 2.29
C VAL A 16 7.73 17.20 2.14
N VAL A 17 9.07 17.26 2.07
CA VAL A 17 9.94 16.09 1.86
C VAL A 17 9.67 14.99 2.88
N ASN A 18 9.57 15.31 4.17
CA ASN A 18 9.30 14.32 5.21
C ASN A 18 7.95 13.61 5.01
N ALA A 19 6.90 14.37 4.71
CA ALA A 19 5.58 13.78 4.48
C ALA A 19 5.53 12.94 3.20
N VAL A 20 6.26 13.36 2.14
CA VAL A 20 6.37 12.61 0.90
C VAL A 20 7.19 11.33 1.10
N ALA A 21 8.29 11.39 1.85
CA ALA A 21 9.08 10.22 2.20
C ALA A 21 8.26 9.20 3.01
N SER A 22 7.46 9.66 3.97
CA SER A 22 6.52 8.79 4.71
C SER A 22 5.50 8.17 3.76
N ALA A 23 4.89 8.96 2.87
CA ALA A 23 3.93 8.48 1.89
C ALA A 23 4.55 7.44 0.93
N TYR A 24 5.83 7.61 0.56
CA TYR A 24 6.56 6.65 -0.25
C TYR A 24 6.76 5.32 0.49
N ALA A 25 7.25 5.38 1.73
CA ALA A 25 7.48 4.20 2.56
C ALA A 25 6.18 3.42 2.88
N GLU A 26 5.05 4.14 3.01
CA GLU A 26 3.75 3.55 3.32
C GLU A 26 2.91 3.23 2.06
N CYS A 27 3.49 3.28 0.87
CA CYS A 27 2.79 3.05 -0.40
C CYS A 27 1.51 3.89 -0.52
N SER A 28 1.60 5.19 -0.23
CA SER A 28 0.47 6.13 -0.22
C SER A 28 0.51 7.02 -1.46
N PRO A 29 -0.50 6.96 -2.35
CA PRO A 29 -0.48 7.73 -3.58
C PRO A 29 -0.65 9.23 -3.28
N LEU A 30 0.29 10.05 -3.75
CA LEU A 30 0.32 11.48 -3.54
C LEU A 30 0.86 12.19 -4.78
N VAL A 31 0.16 13.23 -5.24
CA VAL A 31 0.63 14.09 -6.32
C VAL A 31 1.16 15.38 -5.74
N ILE A 32 2.44 15.66 -5.97
CA ILE A 32 3.07 16.92 -5.62
C ILE A 32 3.12 17.82 -6.86
N LEU A 33 2.44 18.95 -6.80
CA LEU A 33 2.51 20.00 -7.80
C LEU A 33 3.46 21.08 -7.27
N ALA A 34 4.64 21.20 -7.85
CA ALA A 34 5.63 22.18 -7.42
C ALA A 34 5.85 23.22 -8.51
N GLY A 35 5.92 24.49 -8.12
CA GLY A 35 6.40 25.54 -9.02
C GLY A 35 7.86 25.28 -9.44
N CYS A 36 8.25 25.93 -10.53
CA CYS A 36 9.62 25.88 -11.04
C CYS A 36 9.90 27.21 -11.77
N PRO A 37 11.13 27.74 -11.75
CA PRO A 37 11.48 28.90 -12.57
C PRO A 37 11.21 28.65 -14.06
N GLY A 38 10.77 29.69 -14.76
CA GLY A 38 10.69 29.64 -16.21
C GLY A 38 12.06 29.63 -16.88
N GLU A 39 12.11 29.36 -18.18
CA GLU A 39 13.36 29.21 -18.93
C GLU A 39 14.22 30.48 -18.89
N VAL A 40 13.62 31.64 -19.05
CA VAL A 40 14.35 32.93 -18.99
C VAL A 40 14.92 33.18 -17.60
N GLU A 41 14.15 32.90 -16.57
CA GLU A 41 14.60 33.06 -15.17
C GLU A 41 15.74 32.08 -14.86
N ALA A 42 15.62 30.84 -15.33
CA ALA A 42 16.63 29.79 -15.12
C ALA A 42 18.01 30.15 -15.74
N HIS A 43 18.01 30.89 -16.84
CA HIS A 43 19.22 31.29 -17.55
C HIS A 43 19.66 32.74 -17.26
N SER A 44 19.05 33.43 -16.31
CA SER A 44 19.34 34.81 -15.96
C SER A 44 20.74 35.04 -15.36
N GLY A 45 21.39 33.98 -14.87
CA GLY A 45 22.65 34.06 -14.12
C GLY A 45 22.47 34.53 -12.67
N LEU A 46 21.25 34.80 -12.23
CA LEU A 46 20.94 35.23 -10.87
C LEU A 46 20.62 34.02 -9.98
N VAL A 47 20.93 34.12 -8.71
CA VAL A 47 20.42 33.19 -7.70
C VAL A 47 18.96 33.54 -7.46
N LEU A 48 18.06 32.64 -7.79
CA LEU A 48 16.64 32.89 -7.70
C LEU A 48 16.13 32.75 -6.27
N HIS A 49 15.06 33.48 -5.95
CA HIS A 49 14.35 33.37 -4.69
C HIS A 49 13.90 31.91 -4.47
N HIS A 50 14.12 31.35 -3.29
CA HIS A 50 13.91 29.95 -2.95
C HIS A 50 14.82 28.92 -3.65
N GLN A 51 15.71 29.31 -4.53
CA GLN A 51 16.69 28.41 -5.12
C GLN A 51 17.56 27.80 -4.01
N VAL A 52 17.75 26.48 -4.07
CA VAL A 52 18.71 25.77 -3.22
C VAL A 52 20.09 25.81 -3.90
N ARG A 53 20.75 24.69 -4.11
CA ARG A 53 22.08 24.65 -4.74
C ARG A 53 22.00 24.90 -6.25
N SER A 54 21.02 24.34 -6.91
CA SER A 54 20.76 24.50 -8.34
C SER A 54 19.26 24.38 -8.62
N ILE A 55 18.84 24.75 -9.82
CA ILE A 55 17.44 24.63 -10.26
C ILE A 55 16.96 23.19 -10.23
N ASP A 56 17.85 22.22 -10.50
CA ASP A 56 17.53 20.80 -10.51
C ASP A 56 17.61 20.13 -9.13
N SER A 57 17.96 20.88 -8.08
CA SER A 57 18.08 20.30 -6.73
C SER A 57 16.76 19.68 -6.27
N GLN A 58 15.62 20.29 -6.58
CA GLN A 58 14.31 19.79 -6.23
C GLN A 58 14.04 18.43 -6.88
N LEU A 59 14.18 18.31 -8.21
CA LEU A 59 13.99 17.03 -8.91
C LEU A 59 14.90 15.93 -8.34
N ARG A 60 16.18 16.23 -8.10
CA ARG A 60 17.11 15.24 -7.53
C ARG A 60 16.78 14.80 -6.12
N ILE A 61 16.26 15.70 -5.26
CA ILE A 61 15.86 15.35 -3.91
C ILE A 61 14.60 14.46 -3.94
N PHE A 62 13.64 14.85 -4.76
CA PHE A 62 12.38 14.10 -4.86
C PHE A 62 12.51 12.77 -5.60
N SER A 63 13.59 12.55 -6.40
CA SER A 63 13.81 11.25 -7.06
C SER A 63 13.96 10.08 -6.10
N GLU A 64 14.39 10.34 -4.85
CA GLU A 64 14.54 9.30 -3.82
C GLU A 64 13.22 8.94 -3.12
N ILE A 65 12.19 9.78 -3.28
CA ILE A 65 10.93 9.68 -2.52
C ILE A 65 9.69 9.74 -3.41
N THR A 66 9.85 9.59 -4.72
CA THR A 66 8.76 9.50 -5.70
C THR A 66 9.00 8.36 -6.67
N CYS A 67 7.93 7.68 -7.11
CA CYS A 67 8.04 6.61 -8.10
C CYS A 67 8.16 7.14 -9.54
N ASP A 68 7.77 8.38 -9.78
CA ASP A 68 7.91 9.07 -11.06
C ASP A 68 7.88 10.59 -10.87
N GLN A 69 8.51 11.29 -11.80
CA GLN A 69 8.52 12.75 -11.78
C GLN A 69 8.66 13.34 -13.18
N VAL A 70 8.25 14.60 -13.33
CA VAL A 70 8.40 15.35 -14.57
C VAL A 70 8.52 16.85 -14.31
N ARG A 71 9.30 17.54 -15.16
CA ARG A 71 9.22 18.99 -15.34
C ARG A 71 8.53 19.27 -16.67
N LEU A 72 7.42 19.99 -16.64
CA LEU A 72 6.62 20.30 -17.81
C LEU A 72 7.26 21.44 -18.63
N SER A 73 8.32 21.14 -19.38
CA SER A 73 9.08 22.13 -20.15
C SER A 73 8.60 22.33 -21.59
N ASN A 74 7.67 21.48 -22.07
CA ASN A 74 7.14 21.52 -23.42
C ASN A 74 5.64 21.26 -23.41
N ALA A 75 4.85 22.21 -23.93
CA ALA A 75 3.38 22.11 -23.99
C ALA A 75 2.88 20.95 -24.86
N ASP A 76 3.64 20.56 -25.88
CA ASP A 76 3.26 19.47 -26.78
C ASP A 76 3.35 18.08 -26.13
N THR A 77 4.30 17.87 -25.23
CA THR A 77 4.51 16.59 -24.51
C THR A 77 3.90 16.58 -23.11
N ALA A 78 3.59 17.74 -22.55
CA ALA A 78 3.07 17.86 -21.19
C ALA A 78 1.82 16.99 -20.92
N PRO A 79 0.84 16.86 -21.83
CA PRO A 79 -0.33 16.01 -21.58
C PRO A 79 0.03 14.55 -21.36
N GLU A 80 0.92 13.98 -22.18
CA GLU A 80 1.38 12.59 -22.09
C GLU A 80 2.22 12.37 -20.83
N ASP A 81 3.08 13.34 -20.49
CA ASP A 81 3.89 13.28 -19.28
C ASP A 81 3.03 13.33 -18.02
N ILE A 82 2.02 14.21 -17.96
CA ILE A 82 1.06 14.25 -16.85
C ILE A 82 0.31 12.91 -16.75
N ALA A 83 -0.19 12.40 -17.88
CA ALA A 83 -0.91 11.13 -17.91
C ALA A 83 -0.05 9.96 -17.41
N ARG A 84 1.23 9.90 -17.84
CA ARG A 84 2.20 8.89 -17.41
C ARG A 84 2.45 8.93 -15.90
N VAL A 85 2.75 10.12 -15.39
CA VAL A 85 3.05 10.32 -13.97
C VAL A 85 1.84 9.97 -13.09
N LEU A 86 0.62 10.40 -13.48
CA LEU A 86 -0.60 10.08 -12.75
C LEU A 86 -0.95 8.59 -12.80
N ARG A 87 -0.72 7.92 -13.92
CA ARG A 87 -0.88 6.46 -14.02
C ARG A 87 0.09 5.76 -13.06
N ASN A 88 1.37 6.14 -13.07
CA ASN A 88 2.37 5.53 -12.20
C ASN A 88 2.06 5.74 -10.72
N CYS A 89 1.60 6.94 -10.32
CA CYS A 89 1.13 7.21 -8.96
C CYS A 89 0.05 6.22 -8.50
N ARG A 90 -0.90 5.89 -9.36
CA ARG A 90 -2.00 4.97 -9.04
C ARG A 90 -1.58 3.51 -9.07
N GLU A 91 -0.81 3.10 -10.08
CA GLU A 91 -0.42 1.70 -10.27
C GLU A 91 0.60 1.21 -9.25
N TYR A 92 1.52 2.09 -8.82
CA TYR A 92 2.48 1.79 -7.76
C TYR A 92 1.99 2.20 -6.38
N SER A 93 0.88 2.95 -6.30
CA SER A 93 0.38 3.52 -5.05
C SER A 93 1.46 4.31 -4.30
N GLN A 94 2.19 5.18 -4.99
CA GLN A 94 3.32 5.93 -4.47
C GLN A 94 3.28 7.39 -4.90
N PRO A 95 4.02 8.28 -4.19
CA PRO A 95 4.10 9.69 -4.54
C PRO A 95 4.73 9.93 -5.91
N VAL A 96 4.31 11.04 -6.54
CA VAL A 96 4.86 11.55 -7.79
C VAL A 96 5.03 13.06 -7.72
N LEU A 97 5.99 13.61 -8.49
CA LEU A 97 6.22 15.04 -8.58
C LEU A 97 5.97 15.55 -10.00
N ILE A 98 5.22 16.64 -10.10
CA ILE A 98 5.05 17.41 -11.33
C ILE A 98 5.56 18.85 -11.07
N GLU A 99 6.69 19.19 -11.67
CA GLU A 99 7.18 20.56 -11.67
C GLU A 99 6.54 21.37 -12.82
N ILE A 100 6.01 22.53 -12.48
CA ILE A 100 5.34 23.43 -13.43
C ILE A 100 6.16 24.72 -13.55
N PRO A 101 6.94 24.88 -14.63
CA PRO A 101 7.65 26.13 -14.90
C PRO A 101 6.65 27.30 -15.01
N ARG A 102 7.08 28.46 -14.53
CA ARG A 102 6.22 29.64 -14.46
C ARG A 102 5.68 30.06 -15.82
N ASP A 103 6.48 29.97 -16.86
CA ASP A 103 6.10 30.29 -18.25
C ASP A 103 5.15 29.26 -18.87
N MET A 104 5.07 28.06 -18.30
CA MET A 104 4.16 27.01 -18.75
C MET A 104 2.76 27.10 -18.14
N THR A 105 2.54 27.91 -17.11
CA THR A 105 1.24 27.97 -16.39
C THR A 105 0.07 28.44 -17.26
N LEU A 106 0.32 29.19 -18.33
CA LEU A 106 -0.68 29.67 -19.26
C LEU A 106 -0.45 29.13 -20.69
N ALA A 107 0.47 28.20 -20.86
CA ALA A 107 0.72 27.61 -22.17
C ALA A 107 -0.51 26.79 -22.61
N PRO A 108 -1.03 27.01 -23.82
CA PRO A 108 -2.11 26.20 -24.36
C PRO A 108 -1.59 24.79 -24.60
N MET A 109 -2.32 23.78 -24.11
CA MET A 109 -1.98 22.38 -24.35
C MET A 109 -3.24 21.57 -24.70
N ARG A 110 -3.05 20.39 -25.28
CA ARG A 110 -4.12 19.44 -25.54
C ARG A 110 -4.70 18.90 -24.25
N GLU A 111 -5.86 18.26 -24.32
CA GLU A 111 -6.43 17.50 -23.21
C GLU A 111 -5.48 16.39 -22.78
N VAL A 112 -5.38 16.19 -21.47
CA VAL A 112 -4.57 15.11 -20.89
C VAL A 112 -5.24 13.77 -21.19
N PRO A 113 -4.56 12.84 -21.90
CA PRO A 113 -5.17 11.56 -22.24
C PRO A 113 -5.32 10.68 -21.00
N VAL A 114 -6.37 9.88 -20.97
CA VAL A 114 -6.52 8.79 -20.00
C VAL A 114 -5.75 7.58 -20.54
N LEU A 115 -4.62 7.26 -19.93
CA LEU A 115 -3.85 6.09 -20.30
C LEU A 115 -4.52 4.82 -19.79
N ALA A 116 -4.55 3.79 -20.61
CA ALA A 116 -4.91 2.46 -20.19
C ALA A 116 -3.93 1.96 -19.08
N PRO A 117 -4.38 1.11 -18.17
CA PRO A 117 -3.49 0.40 -17.25
C PRO A 117 -2.37 -0.30 -18.01
N ARG A 118 -1.22 -0.47 -17.38
CA ARG A 118 -0.12 -1.24 -17.98
C ARG A 118 -0.56 -2.66 -18.23
N SER A 119 -0.17 -3.19 -19.39
CA SER A 119 -0.32 -4.61 -19.64
C SER A 119 0.56 -5.42 -18.70
N PHE A 120 0.10 -6.59 -18.32
CA PHE A 120 0.86 -7.57 -17.54
C PHE A 120 0.79 -8.94 -18.24
N ASN A 121 1.70 -9.84 -17.87
CA ASN A 121 1.72 -11.17 -18.44
C ASN A 121 0.65 -12.05 -17.77
N GLN A 122 -0.44 -12.34 -18.48
CA GLN A 122 -1.54 -13.17 -17.97
C GLN A 122 -1.11 -14.62 -17.72
N GLU A 123 -0.14 -15.14 -18.44
CA GLU A 123 0.39 -16.49 -18.24
C GLU A 123 1.13 -16.56 -16.91
N ALA A 124 1.98 -15.57 -16.60
CA ALA A 124 2.65 -15.47 -15.30
C ALA A 124 1.66 -15.33 -14.14
N VAL A 125 0.56 -14.59 -14.31
CA VAL A 125 -0.53 -14.51 -13.32
C VAL A 125 -1.14 -15.89 -13.09
N ASN A 126 -1.41 -16.62 -14.15
CA ASN A 126 -2.01 -17.95 -14.08
C ASN A 126 -1.10 -18.95 -13.37
N GLU A 127 0.18 -18.97 -13.74
CA GLU A 127 1.19 -19.83 -13.10
C GLU A 127 1.34 -19.51 -11.60
N ALA A 128 1.43 -18.22 -11.26
CA ALA A 128 1.50 -17.78 -9.87
C ALA A 128 0.26 -18.21 -9.06
N ALA A 129 -0.95 -18.08 -9.64
CA ALA A 129 -2.18 -18.50 -9.00
C ALA A 129 -2.25 -20.02 -8.78
N ASP A 130 -1.82 -20.81 -9.78
CA ASP A 130 -1.78 -22.26 -9.67
C ASP A 130 -0.79 -22.73 -8.59
N GLU A 131 0.40 -22.11 -8.53
CA GLU A 131 1.40 -22.42 -7.51
C GLU A 131 0.91 -22.00 -6.10
N TRP A 132 0.26 -20.84 -5.96
CA TRP A 132 -0.33 -20.40 -4.70
C TRP A 132 -1.37 -21.40 -4.19
N LEU A 133 -2.31 -21.81 -5.04
CA LEU A 133 -3.35 -22.77 -4.64
C LEU A 133 -2.78 -24.12 -4.28
N ALA A 134 -1.80 -24.62 -5.02
CA ALA A 134 -1.13 -25.86 -4.68
C ALA A 134 -0.50 -25.82 -3.28
N ARG A 135 0.17 -24.72 -2.93
CA ARG A 135 0.75 -24.50 -1.60
C ARG A 135 -0.32 -24.38 -0.51
N ILE A 136 -1.36 -23.59 -0.75
CA ILE A 136 -2.48 -23.43 0.21
C ILE A 136 -3.17 -24.75 0.48
N HIS A 137 -3.40 -25.58 -0.55
CA HIS A 137 -4.02 -26.90 -0.37
C HIS A 137 -3.14 -27.91 0.36
N ALA A 138 -1.83 -27.79 0.23
CA ALA A 138 -0.87 -28.66 0.91
C ALA A 138 -0.61 -28.26 2.38
N ALA A 139 -0.88 -27.01 2.75
CA ALA A 139 -0.67 -26.49 4.08
C ALA A 139 -1.68 -27.05 5.10
N LYS A 140 -1.24 -27.21 6.34
CA LYS A 140 -2.08 -27.68 7.44
C LYS A 140 -2.75 -26.52 8.18
N ASN A 141 -2.01 -25.46 8.37
CA ASN A 141 -2.42 -24.27 9.13
C ASN A 141 -2.15 -22.97 8.37
N PRO A 142 -2.69 -22.79 7.16
CA PRO A 142 -2.51 -21.54 6.43
C PRO A 142 -3.26 -20.40 7.13
N VAL A 143 -2.66 -19.20 7.17
CA VAL A 143 -3.23 -17.99 7.75
C VAL A 143 -3.10 -16.86 6.74
N MET A 144 -4.19 -16.15 6.47
CA MET A 144 -4.18 -14.99 5.60
C MET A 144 -3.83 -13.73 6.39
N VAL A 145 -2.89 -12.94 5.88
CA VAL A 145 -2.54 -11.62 6.42
C VAL A 145 -2.86 -10.58 5.36
N VAL A 146 -3.71 -9.61 5.67
CA VAL A 146 -4.08 -8.53 4.76
C VAL A 146 -3.53 -7.19 5.25
N ASP A 147 -3.09 -6.38 4.30
CA ASP A 147 -2.52 -5.08 4.63
C ASP A 147 -2.98 -3.99 3.65
N VAL A 148 -2.42 -2.82 3.81
CA VAL A 148 -2.86 -1.55 3.25
C VAL A 148 -3.02 -1.53 1.73
N GLU A 149 -2.23 -2.29 0.96
CA GLU A 149 -2.37 -2.32 -0.50
C GLU A 149 -3.71 -2.93 -0.95
N VAL A 150 -4.32 -3.81 -0.14
CA VAL A 150 -5.69 -4.31 -0.40
C VAL A 150 -6.66 -3.14 -0.53
N ARG A 151 -6.57 -2.14 0.36
CA ARG A 151 -7.37 -0.90 0.29
C ARG A 151 -6.88 0.05 -0.80
N ARG A 152 -5.57 0.19 -0.98
CA ARG A 152 -4.99 1.08 -2.00
C ARG A 152 -5.49 0.73 -3.40
N PHE A 153 -5.62 -0.55 -3.68
CA PHE A 153 -6.06 -1.04 -4.99
C PHE A 153 -7.56 -1.35 -5.07
N GLY A 154 -8.32 -1.14 -3.98
CA GLY A 154 -9.79 -1.30 -3.95
C GLY A 154 -10.24 -2.75 -4.16
N VAL A 155 -9.49 -3.70 -3.61
CA VAL A 155 -9.76 -5.14 -3.79
C VAL A 155 -10.32 -5.81 -2.53
N GLU A 156 -10.76 -5.03 -1.53
CA GLU A 156 -11.23 -5.53 -0.23
C GLU A 156 -12.32 -6.60 -0.39
N ALA A 157 -13.37 -6.31 -1.16
CA ALA A 157 -14.50 -7.24 -1.34
C ALA A 157 -14.05 -8.56 -1.99
N ARG A 158 -13.09 -8.51 -2.93
CA ARG A 158 -12.58 -9.70 -3.62
C ARG A 158 -11.65 -10.51 -2.74
N VAL A 159 -10.82 -9.85 -1.93
CA VAL A 159 -9.98 -10.51 -0.91
C VAL A 159 -10.83 -11.14 0.18
N ALA A 160 -11.91 -10.47 0.62
CA ALA A 160 -12.86 -11.06 1.56
C ALA A 160 -13.56 -12.31 0.99
N GLU A 161 -13.94 -12.26 -0.28
CA GLU A 161 -14.50 -13.43 -0.98
C GLU A 161 -13.49 -14.57 -1.06
N LEU A 162 -12.23 -14.26 -1.38
CA LEU A 162 -11.13 -15.23 -1.41
C LEU A 162 -10.93 -15.91 -0.05
N ALA A 163 -10.87 -15.10 1.03
CA ALA A 163 -10.73 -15.61 2.39
C ALA A 163 -11.86 -16.56 2.78
N ARG A 164 -13.13 -16.18 2.48
CA ARG A 164 -14.30 -17.02 2.74
C ARG A 164 -14.28 -18.33 1.94
N ARG A 165 -13.96 -18.28 0.64
CA ARG A 165 -13.90 -19.48 -0.21
C ARG A 165 -12.79 -20.44 0.22
N LEU A 166 -11.65 -19.91 0.65
CA LEU A 166 -10.53 -20.69 1.17
C LEU A 166 -10.70 -21.11 2.63
N GLN A 167 -11.67 -20.52 3.34
CA GLN A 167 -11.91 -20.71 4.78
C GLN A 167 -10.64 -20.47 5.62
N LEU A 168 -9.91 -19.40 5.29
CA LEU A 168 -8.71 -19.02 6.00
C LEU A 168 -9.03 -18.08 7.16
N PRO A 169 -8.39 -18.26 8.32
CA PRO A 169 -8.35 -17.23 9.34
C PRO A 169 -7.60 -16.01 8.80
N VAL A 170 -8.13 -14.83 9.09
CA VAL A 170 -7.62 -13.56 8.58
C VAL A 170 -7.03 -12.75 9.73
N LEU A 171 -5.84 -12.23 9.52
CA LEU A 171 -5.20 -11.22 10.35
C LEU A 171 -4.98 -9.95 9.53
N THR A 172 -4.95 -8.81 10.19
CA THR A 172 -4.45 -7.57 9.60
C THR A 172 -3.07 -7.23 10.15
N THR A 173 -2.32 -6.41 9.44
CA THR A 173 -1.14 -5.74 9.98
C THR A 173 -1.53 -4.46 10.70
N PHE A 174 -0.55 -3.78 11.32
CA PHE A 174 -0.79 -2.48 11.95
C PHE A 174 -1.31 -1.42 10.95
N MET A 175 -0.74 -1.36 9.75
CA MET A 175 -1.19 -0.43 8.71
C MET A 175 -2.53 -0.85 8.10
N GLY A 176 -2.81 -2.14 8.07
CA GLY A 176 -4.05 -2.71 7.55
C GLY A 176 -5.17 -2.86 8.58
N ARG A 177 -5.01 -2.37 9.81
CA ARG A 177 -6.03 -2.55 10.86
C ARG A 177 -7.41 -2.06 10.44
N GLY A 178 -8.41 -2.84 10.79
CA GLY A 178 -9.81 -2.58 10.40
C GLY A 178 -10.16 -2.97 8.96
N LEU A 179 -9.20 -3.48 8.17
CA LEU A 179 -9.52 -4.09 6.88
C LEU A 179 -10.40 -5.31 7.08
N LEU A 180 -11.39 -5.46 6.22
CA LEU A 180 -12.31 -6.59 6.14
C LEU A 180 -13.17 -6.82 7.42
N ALA A 181 -13.19 -5.88 8.36
CA ALA A 181 -13.93 -6.05 9.63
C ALA A 181 -15.44 -6.22 9.44
N GLU A 182 -16.01 -5.63 8.39
CA GLU A 182 -17.45 -5.70 8.07
C GLU A 182 -17.78 -6.68 6.94
N ASP A 183 -16.77 -7.39 6.40
CA ASP A 183 -16.92 -8.22 5.20
C ASP A 183 -17.28 -9.69 5.49
N GLY A 184 -17.58 -10.03 6.74
CA GLY A 184 -18.00 -11.39 7.12
C GLY A 184 -16.91 -12.45 6.94
N VAL A 185 -15.65 -12.05 7.09
CA VAL A 185 -14.50 -12.94 7.15
C VAL A 185 -14.22 -13.39 8.59
N ASP A 186 -13.46 -14.47 8.74
CA ASP A 186 -13.01 -14.96 10.02
C ASP A 186 -11.79 -14.15 10.51
N LEU A 187 -12.04 -12.92 10.98
CA LEU A 187 -11.02 -11.94 11.36
C LEU A 187 -10.61 -12.12 12.83
N HIS A 188 -9.31 -12.38 13.06
CA HIS A 188 -8.71 -12.66 14.36
C HIS A 188 -7.91 -11.49 14.96
N GLY A 189 -8.02 -10.31 14.39
CA GLY A 189 -7.40 -9.08 14.90
C GLY A 189 -6.17 -8.64 14.13
N THR A 190 -5.40 -7.76 14.78
CA THR A 190 -4.21 -7.14 14.18
C THR A 190 -2.94 -7.79 14.75
N TYR A 191 -2.09 -8.29 13.86
CA TYR A 191 -0.79 -8.81 14.22
C TYR A 191 0.17 -7.65 14.52
N LEU A 192 0.71 -7.64 15.73
CA LEU A 192 1.68 -6.65 16.22
C LEU A 192 2.93 -7.33 16.81
N GLY A 193 3.17 -8.58 16.49
CA GLY A 193 4.25 -9.35 17.07
C GLY A 193 4.16 -9.41 18.59
N VAL A 194 5.27 -9.14 19.26
CA VAL A 194 5.36 -9.19 20.74
C VAL A 194 4.51 -8.13 21.44
N ALA A 195 4.05 -7.11 20.73
CA ALA A 195 3.18 -6.06 21.27
C ALA A 195 1.68 -6.37 21.05
N GLY A 196 1.35 -7.44 20.33
CA GLY A 196 -0.01 -7.85 20.02
C GLY A 196 -0.62 -8.77 21.08
N ALA A 197 -1.88 -9.13 20.86
CA ALA A 197 -2.54 -10.15 21.64
C ALA A 197 -1.83 -11.50 21.47
N PRO A 198 -1.54 -12.25 22.54
CA PRO A 198 -0.79 -13.52 22.44
C PRO A 198 -1.44 -14.53 21.49
N GLU A 199 -2.76 -14.59 21.45
CA GLU A 199 -3.53 -15.51 20.61
C GLU A 199 -3.39 -15.14 19.12
N THR A 200 -3.43 -13.86 18.79
CA THR A 200 -3.24 -13.34 17.43
C THR A 200 -1.80 -13.60 16.96
N THR A 201 -0.83 -13.39 17.86
CA THR A 201 0.59 -13.64 17.59
C THR A 201 0.84 -15.13 17.37
N ALA A 202 0.33 -15.98 18.24
CA ALA A 202 0.49 -17.43 18.13
C ALA A 202 -0.13 -17.98 16.83
N LEU A 203 -1.28 -17.45 16.41
CA LEU A 203 -1.96 -17.88 15.18
C LEU A 203 -1.06 -17.74 13.94
N LEU A 204 -0.31 -16.64 13.84
CA LEU A 204 0.61 -16.42 12.72
C LEU A 204 1.95 -17.13 12.91
N ASP A 205 2.51 -17.09 14.12
CA ASP A 205 3.82 -17.69 14.42
C ASP A 205 3.81 -19.21 14.28
N GLU A 206 2.66 -19.86 14.54
CA GLU A 206 2.45 -21.32 14.40
C GLU A 206 1.96 -21.72 13.00
N SER A 207 1.70 -20.74 12.11
CA SER A 207 1.30 -21.02 10.75
C SER A 207 2.42 -21.70 9.96
N ASP A 208 2.09 -22.76 9.24
CA ASP A 208 3.01 -23.40 8.32
C ASP A 208 3.05 -22.71 6.95
N LEU A 209 2.06 -21.84 6.67
CA LEU A 209 1.97 -21.06 5.45
C LEU A 209 1.27 -19.71 5.68
N PRO A 210 1.98 -18.64 5.99
CA PRO A 210 1.44 -17.28 5.90
C PRO A 210 1.11 -16.91 4.46
N VAL A 211 -0.11 -16.41 4.21
CA VAL A 211 -0.60 -15.93 2.90
C VAL A 211 -0.79 -14.42 2.98
N MET A 212 0.16 -13.65 2.48
CA MET A 212 0.23 -12.20 2.67
C MET A 212 -0.25 -11.47 1.42
N LEU A 213 -1.33 -10.71 1.55
CA LEU A 213 -1.93 -9.93 0.47
C LEU A 213 -1.79 -8.43 0.76
N GLY A 214 -1.05 -7.74 -0.09
CA GLY A 214 -0.80 -6.31 0.01
C GLY A 214 -0.03 -5.89 1.24
N ALA A 215 0.83 -6.78 1.78
CA ALA A 215 1.55 -6.57 3.02
C ALA A 215 2.89 -5.88 2.79
N ILE A 216 3.06 -4.70 3.40
CA ILE A 216 4.36 -4.02 3.46
C ILE A 216 5.19 -4.70 4.54
N LEU A 217 6.29 -5.35 4.13
CA LEU A 217 7.20 -6.06 5.03
C LEU A 217 8.11 -5.07 5.76
N SER A 218 7.52 -4.26 6.64
CA SER A 218 8.23 -3.26 7.43
C SER A 218 8.41 -3.72 8.89
N ASP A 219 9.34 -3.08 9.59
CA ASP A 219 9.53 -3.26 11.03
C ASP A 219 8.30 -2.80 11.82
N SER A 220 7.57 -1.81 11.34
CA SER A 220 6.31 -1.34 11.94
C SER A 220 5.20 -2.39 11.90
N ASN A 221 5.13 -3.18 10.81
CA ASN A 221 4.13 -4.24 10.66
C ASN A 221 4.53 -5.53 11.36
N PHE A 222 5.81 -5.89 11.33
CA PHE A 222 6.28 -7.17 11.85
C PHE A 222 7.18 -7.04 13.08
N GLY A 223 7.65 -5.82 13.40
CA GLY A 223 8.43 -5.49 14.57
C GLY A 223 9.66 -6.39 14.75
N VAL A 224 10.06 -6.60 15.98
CA VAL A 224 11.13 -7.56 16.35
C VAL A 224 10.75 -9.00 16.05
N SER A 225 9.50 -9.31 15.74
CA SER A 225 9.00 -10.64 15.40
C SER A 225 9.44 -11.12 14.03
N ALA A 226 9.92 -10.23 13.15
CA ALA A 226 10.49 -10.60 11.85
C ALA A 226 11.61 -11.65 11.98
N GLN A 227 12.27 -11.73 13.13
CA GLN A 227 13.27 -12.75 13.42
C GLN A 227 12.69 -14.14 13.67
N ARG A 228 11.40 -14.25 14.00
CA ARG A 228 10.72 -15.53 14.25
C ARG A 228 10.02 -16.06 13.01
N MET A 229 9.62 -15.17 12.10
CA MET A 229 8.92 -15.54 10.89
C MET A 229 9.91 -15.78 9.75
N ASP A 230 9.85 -16.96 9.15
CA ASP A 230 10.58 -17.25 7.92
C ASP A 230 9.75 -16.87 6.71
N PHE A 231 9.94 -15.65 6.20
CA PHE A 231 9.24 -15.15 5.01
C PHE A 231 9.44 -15.99 3.75
N ARG A 232 10.44 -16.89 3.72
CA ARG A 232 10.62 -17.83 2.59
C ARG A 232 9.53 -18.89 2.53
N ARG A 233 8.82 -19.11 3.63
CA ARG A 233 7.65 -20.00 3.66
C ARG A 233 6.36 -19.29 3.25
N ALA A 234 6.33 -17.96 3.33
CA ALA A 234 5.13 -17.19 3.04
C ALA A 234 4.87 -17.12 1.54
N LEU A 235 3.59 -17.04 1.20
CA LEU A 235 3.11 -16.53 -0.08
C LEU A 235 2.91 -15.02 0.08
N ILE A 236 3.56 -14.23 -0.77
CA ILE A 236 3.54 -12.76 -0.64
C ILE A 236 3.15 -12.14 -1.96
N ALA A 237 2.09 -11.32 -1.96
CA ALA A 237 1.70 -10.50 -3.09
C ALA A 237 1.61 -9.04 -2.66
N ALA A 238 2.60 -8.24 -3.05
CA ALA A 238 2.71 -6.81 -2.78
C ALA A 238 3.64 -6.14 -3.80
N HIS A 239 3.55 -4.83 -3.97
CA HIS A 239 4.43 -4.05 -4.86
C HIS A 239 4.50 -4.57 -6.30
N ARG A 240 3.39 -5.11 -6.84
CA ARG A 240 3.33 -5.77 -8.14
C ARG A 240 4.26 -6.98 -8.27
N GLU A 241 4.66 -7.58 -7.16
CA GLU A 241 5.40 -8.84 -7.13
C GLU A 241 4.57 -9.92 -6.44
N VAL A 242 4.72 -11.15 -6.93
CA VAL A 242 4.17 -12.34 -6.31
C VAL A 242 5.31 -13.30 -6.00
N ARG A 243 5.46 -13.66 -4.74
CA ARG A 243 6.53 -14.54 -4.25
C ARG A 243 5.97 -15.87 -3.76
N VAL A 244 6.60 -16.95 -4.19
CA VAL A 244 6.29 -18.31 -3.78
C VAL A 244 7.61 -19.03 -3.44
N GLY A 245 8.00 -18.98 -2.19
CA GLY A 245 9.31 -19.51 -1.79
C GLY A 245 10.46 -18.75 -2.45
N HIS A 246 11.15 -19.40 -3.40
CA HIS A 246 12.23 -18.79 -4.17
C HIS A 246 11.80 -18.23 -5.54
N HIS A 247 10.60 -18.53 -5.97
CA HIS A 247 10.05 -17.98 -7.20
C HIS A 247 9.54 -16.58 -6.98
N VAL A 248 9.88 -15.67 -7.87
CA VAL A 248 9.40 -14.29 -7.87
C VAL A 248 8.83 -13.97 -9.25
N TYR A 249 7.55 -13.67 -9.27
CA TYR A 249 6.85 -13.20 -10.45
C TYR A 249 6.76 -11.68 -10.37
N HIS A 250 7.27 -10.99 -11.38
CA HIS A 250 7.29 -9.53 -11.43
C HIS A 250 6.13 -8.99 -12.25
N ASP A 251 5.76 -7.76 -11.93
CA ASP A 251 4.76 -6.96 -12.65
C ASP A 251 3.36 -7.57 -12.69
N ILE A 252 2.98 -8.27 -11.61
CA ILE A 252 1.64 -8.83 -11.40
C ILE A 252 0.84 -7.90 -10.49
N PRO A 253 -0.24 -7.25 -10.99
CA PRO A 253 -1.14 -6.48 -10.15
C PRO A 253 -1.83 -7.38 -9.11
N LEU A 254 -1.96 -6.90 -7.86
CA LEU A 254 -2.65 -7.64 -6.80
C LEU A 254 -4.07 -8.04 -7.21
N ALA A 255 -4.80 -7.14 -7.87
CA ALA A 255 -6.15 -7.43 -8.38
C ALA A 255 -6.16 -8.60 -9.36
N ALA A 256 -5.19 -8.67 -10.30
CA ALA A 256 -5.11 -9.75 -11.28
C ALA A 256 -4.86 -11.11 -10.62
N LEU A 257 -3.98 -11.17 -9.62
CA LEU A 257 -3.74 -12.40 -8.86
C LEU A 257 -5.00 -12.84 -8.12
N VAL A 258 -5.67 -11.92 -7.40
CA VAL A 258 -6.89 -12.23 -6.63
C VAL A 258 -7.99 -12.75 -7.53
N GLU A 259 -8.21 -12.14 -8.69
CA GLU A 259 -9.18 -12.64 -9.67
C GLU A 259 -8.81 -14.03 -10.19
N ALA A 260 -7.57 -14.25 -10.58
CA ALA A 260 -7.10 -15.54 -11.06
C ALA A 260 -7.26 -16.66 -10.00
N LEU A 261 -7.05 -16.34 -8.72
CA LEU A 261 -7.30 -17.27 -7.62
C LEU A 261 -8.79 -17.57 -7.48
N LEU A 262 -9.66 -16.56 -7.52
CA LEU A 262 -11.10 -16.71 -7.39
C LEU A 262 -11.72 -17.51 -8.53
N GLU A 263 -11.21 -17.37 -9.76
CA GLU A 263 -11.64 -18.16 -10.92
C GLU A 263 -11.37 -19.66 -10.75
N ARG A 264 -10.35 -20.04 -10.01
CA ARG A 264 -9.92 -21.42 -9.78
C ARG A 264 -10.55 -22.09 -8.56
N ILE A 265 -11.14 -21.30 -7.67
CA ILE A 265 -11.72 -21.81 -6.41
C ILE A 265 -13.23 -21.89 -6.57
N PRO A 266 -13.85 -23.06 -6.33
CA PRO A 266 -15.33 -23.17 -6.36
C PRO A 266 -15.99 -22.21 -5.37
N PRO A 267 -17.21 -21.74 -5.66
CA PRO A 267 -17.93 -20.79 -4.80
C PRO A 267 -18.17 -21.27 -3.35
N GLN A 268 -18.15 -22.58 -3.14
CA GLN A 268 -18.28 -23.19 -1.81
C GLN A 268 -17.19 -24.25 -1.64
N ARG A 269 -16.40 -24.10 -0.60
CA ARG A 269 -15.50 -25.16 -0.15
C ARG A 269 -16.19 -26.02 0.89
N THR A 270 -16.23 -27.32 0.69
CA THR A 270 -16.66 -28.28 1.70
C THR A 270 -15.47 -28.64 2.56
N GLY A 271 -15.33 -27.99 3.69
CA GLY A 271 -14.32 -28.31 4.70
C GLY A 271 -14.85 -27.96 6.09
N THR A 272 -14.39 -28.64 7.10
CA THR A 272 -14.71 -28.28 8.49
C THR A 272 -13.88 -27.05 8.85
N PRO A 273 -14.51 -25.92 9.25
CA PRO A 273 -13.77 -24.76 9.71
C PRO A 273 -12.86 -25.14 10.89
N ARG A 274 -11.64 -24.60 10.90
CA ARG A 274 -10.76 -24.71 12.07
C ARG A 274 -11.44 -24.03 13.26
N ALA A 275 -11.47 -24.71 14.41
CA ALA A 275 -11.85 -24.05 15.65
C ALA A 275 -10.80 -23.01 16.01
N LEU A 276 -11.18 -21.75 16.00
CA LEU A 276 -10.27 -20.63 16.26
C LEU A 276 -10.48 -20.11 17.69
N PRO A 277 -9.47 -19.51 18.31
CA PRO A 277 -9.64 -18.92 19.63
C PRO A 277 -10.71 -17.84 19.60
N PRO A 278 -11.46 -17.62 20.69
CA PRO A 278 -12.42 -16.56 20.76
C PRO A 278 -11.75 -15.19 20.53
N GLN A 279 -12.44 -14.32 19.83
CA GLN A 279 -11.95 -12.96 19.63
C GLN A 279 -11.81 -12.26 20.99
N PRO A 280 -10.76 -11.42 21.17
CA PRO A 280 -10.60 -10.66 22.40
C PRO A 280 -11.81 -9.75 22.64
N ASP A 281 -12.31 -9.75 23.86
CA ASP A 281 -13.38 -8.83 24.26
C ASP A 281 -12.78 -7.42 24.46
N TYR A 282 -13.26 -6.45 23.70
CA TYR A 282 -12.78 -5.09 23.81
C TYR A 282 -13.36 -4.41 25.06
N PRO A 283 -12.55 -3.66 25.84
CA PRO A 283 -13.02 -3.01 27.04
C PRO A 283 -14.14 -2.00 26.73
N ARG A 284 -15.25 -2.14 27.46
CA ARG A 284 -16.45 -1.29 27.41
C ARG A 284 -16.81 -0.79 28.80
N GLY A 285 -17.84 0.02 28.89
CA GLY A 285 -18.37 0.49 30.16
C GLY A 285 -17.47 1.61 30.74
N LEU A 286 -17.37 2.74 30.06
CA LEU A 286 -16.73 3.91 30.62
C LEU A 286 -17.54 4.42 31.82
N VAL A 287 -16.90 4.48 33.00
CA VAL A 287 -17.45 5.10 34.18
C VAL A 287 -16.75 6.44 34.39
N ALA A 288 -17.53 7.52 34.44
CA ALA A 288 -17.00 8.84 34.77
C ALA A 288 -16.66 8.89 36.25
N ASP A 289 -15.41 9.18 36.60
CA ASP A 289 -14.91 9.39 37.95
C ASP A 289 -13.91 10.54 37.97
N ASP A 290 -13.37 10.84 39.14
CA ASP A 290 -12.42 11.94 39.35
C ASP A 290 -10.95 11.54 39.09
N THR A 291 -10.70 10.35 38.53
CA THR A 291 -9.33 9.93 38.20
C THR A 291 -8.86 10.54 36.88
N PRO A 292 -7.54 10.78 36.69
CA PRO A 292 -7.01 11.24 35.43
C PRO A 292 -7.31 10.26 34.31
N LEU A 293 -7.74 10.77 33.14
CA LEU A 293 -8.01 9.96 31.95
C LEU A 293 -6.79 9.16 31.55
N CYS A 294 -7.00 7.89 31.26
CA CYS A 294 -5.99 6.98 30.74
C CYS A 294 -6.38 6.41 29.37
N ALA A 295 -5.44 5.72 28.70
CA ALA A 295 -5.70 5.09 27.42
C ALA A 295 -6.82 4.02 27.49
N GLY A 296 -6.98 3.38 28.64
CA GLY A 296 -8.07 2.42 28.88
C GLY A 296 -9.46 3.08 28.86
N ASP A 297 -9.58 4.28 29.37
CA ASP A 297 -10.85 5.03 29.39
C ASP A 297 -11.23 5.49 27.98
N LEU A 298 -10.23 5.94 27.20
CA LEU A 298 -10.44 6.26 25.80
C LEU A 298 -10.90 5.02 25.01
N SER A 299 -10.29 3.85 25.26
CA SER A 299 -10.69 2.60 24.62
C SER A 299 -12.13 2.22 24.98
N ARG A 300 -12.54 2.35 26.24
CA ARG A 300 -13.93 2.09 26.66
C ARG A 300 -14.91 3.04 25.97
N ALA A 301 -14.59 4.34 25.97
CA ALA A 301 -15.43 5.35 25.34
C ALA A 301 -15.63 5.13 23.83
N LEU A 302 -14.64 4.55 23.15
CA LEU A 302 -14.72 4.25 21.70
C LEU A 302 -15.47 2.94 21.41
N ASN A 303 -15.61 2.04 22.38
CA ASN A 303 -16.26 0.75 22.24
C ASN A 303 -17.70 0.73 22.79
N ASP A 304 -18.10 1.76 23.54
CA ASP A 304 -19.46 1.99 24.03
C ASP A 304 -20.33 2.61 22.94
#